data_8c5b78d54e491d55159367a299ee3420
#
_entry.id   8c5b78d54e491d55159367a299ee3420
#
_cell.length_a   1.000
_cell.length_b   1.000
_cell.length_c   1.000
_cell.angle_alpha   90.00
_cell.angle_beta   90.00
_cell.angle_gamma   90.00
#
_symmetry.space_group_name_H-M   'P 1'
#
loop_
_entity.id
_entity.type
_entity.pdbx_description
1 polymer ?
#
loop_
_entity_poly.entity_id
_entity_poly.type
_entity_poly.pdbx_seq_one_letter_code
_entity_poly.pdbx_strand_id
1 'polypeptide(L)'
;MIRRLNNLKNMKKTYLLLLFVVLFLKGFSQEQDMTLSLDQFLEIVKLNHPTIKQALNDVEMSEVKIIGARSGFEPSINGSYSEKVFGEEQYYQSFNPEVRIPTWFGIEAYGGINNLEGNKYSQSSTFGESSYVGVSIPLLKNLLMDSRRATLKQSKLFLQMSNFERDVVVNDLLMSAIESYWEYVNSYELMSVINENLANSQKRLDFIRKSYFNGEKAEIDTIEASNQYQMFSYKRNDAEIRFMKSRLNLSTFLWKNDNVPYELPQEVSPNQNWKGDLKNEKVEFILNKLLEASQVHPIVKTYELKREVLDIEKQLKFQSLLPKLDLYYNHLGKGYDVGNTLNNHRYFDDNFQTGVKFELPILLMKGRSDYKIANLKLINNDLDLIQKQNQINLKVKSYYNEYEILKRQLDLQYVIYDNYNKLVKAEEQKLMNGESSLFIVNSRQMKALDALEKLINIQAKYFKTIYAIQWSVGSLK
;
A
#
# COMPACT_ATOMS: atom_id res chain seq x y z
N MET A 1 -57.26 -49.70 -6.11
CA MET A 1 -55.91 -50.17 -6.48
C MET A 1 -54.93 -49.01 -6.77
N ILE A 2 -55.34 -47.91 -7.33
CA ILE A 2 -54.48 -46.75 -7.69
C ILE A 2 -53.95 -45.91 -6.49
N ARG A 3 -54.67 -45.83 -5.38
CA ARG A 3 -54.22 -45.10 -4.16
C ARG A 3 -53.05 -45.79 -3.40
N ARG A 4 -52.90 -47.11 -3.48
CA ARG A 4 -51.77 -47.85 -2.85
C ARG A 4 -50.47 -47.71 -3.63
N LEU A 5 -50.52 -47.54 -4.93
CA LEU A 5 -49.33 -47.36 -5.77
C LEU A 5 -48.70 -45.95 -5.63
N ASN A 6 -49.52 -44.92 -5.37
CA ASN A 6 -49.00 -43.57 -5.13
C ASN A 6 -48.30 -43.42 -3.74
N ASN A 7 -48.78 -44.12 -2.72
CA ASN A 7 -48.13 -44.11 -1.40
C ASN A 7 -46.78 -44.85 -1.42
N LEU A 8 -46.62 -45.90 -2.17
CA LEU A 8 -45.34 -46.60 -2.34
C LEU A 8 -44.34 -45.79 -3.15
N LYS A 9 -44.76 -44.98 -4.10
CA LYS A 9 -43.87 -44.06 -4.86
C LYS A 9 -43.39 -42.86 -4.01
N ASN A 10 -44.26 -42.34 -3.14
CA ASN A 10 -43.89 -41.28 -2.21
C ASN A 10 -43.00 -41.77 -1.07
N MET A 11 -43.20 -42.98 -0.52
CA MET A 11 -42.29 -43.58 0.42
C MET A 11 -40.90 -43.82 -0.15
N LYS A 12 -40.77 -44.32 -1.40
CA LYS A 12 -39.46 -44.47 -2.04
C LYS A 12 -38.75 -43.13 -2.26
N LYS A 13 -39.46 -42.05 -2.57
CA LYS A 13 -38.89 -40.70 -2.70
C LYS A 13 -38.41 -40.15 -1.33
N THR A 14 -39.17 -40.40 -0.25
CA THR A 14 -38.77 -39.96 1.11
C THR A 14 -37.59 -40.76 1.62
N TYR A 15 -37.50 -42.05 1.39
CA TYR A 15 -36.33 -42.87 1.71
C TYR A 15 -35.09 -42.48 0.88
N LEU A 16 -35.26 -42.15 -0.40
CA LEU A 16 -34.15 -41.67 -1.24
C LEU A 16 -33.64 -40.29 -0.80
N LEU A 17 -34.54 -39.42 -0.34
CA LEU A 17 -34.19 -38.10 0.21
C LEU A 17 -33.50 -38.22 1.59
N LEU A 18 -33.97 -39.15 2.43
CA LEU A 18 -33.31 -39.45 3.72
C LEU A 18 -31.93 -40.10 3.55
N LEU A 19 -31.78 -40.98 2.54
CA LEU A 19 -30.48 -41.59 2.22
C LEU A 19 -29.51 -40.53 1.64
N PHE A 20 -29.99 -39.55 0.89
CA PHE A 20 -29.19 -38.44 0.37
C PHE A 20 -28.75 -37.48 1.48
N VAL A 21 -29.61 -37.20 2.47
CA VAL A 21 -29.29 -36.38 3.66
C VAL A 21 -28.28 -37.10 4.57
N VAL A 22 -28.41 -38.42 4.74
CA VAL A 22 -27.42 -39.22 5.54
C VAL A 22 -26.07 -39.34 4.82
N LEU A 23 -26.05 -39.39 3.48
CA LEU A 23 -24.81 -39.34 2.69
C LEU A 23 -24.14 -37.93 2.73
N PHE A 24 -24.95 -36.87 2.75
CA PHE A 24 -24.44 -35.50 2.91
C PHE A 24 -23.90 -35.24 4.33
N LEU A 25 -24.49 -35.85 5.37
CA LEU A 25 -24.01 -35.73 6.75
C LEU A 25 -22.73 -36.53 7.02
N LYS A 26 -22.44 -37.57 6.25
CA LYS A 26 -21.18 -38.33 6.33
C LYS A 26 -20.03 -37.69 5.53
N GLY A 27 -20.32 -36.73 4.65
CA GLY A 27 -19.29 -36.00 3.89
C GLY A 27 -18.63 -34.80 4.62
N PHE A 28 -19.10 -34.47 5.84
CA PHE A 28 -18.62 -33.26 6.56
C PHE A 28 -17.82 -33.58 7.85
N SER A 29 -17.36 -34.80 8.04
CA SER A 29 -16.46 -35.14 9.15
C SER A 29 -15.13 -35.69 8.61
N GLN A 30 -14.47 -34.95 7.72
CA GLN A 30 -13.03 -34.92 7.69
C GLN A 30 -12.63 -33.78 8.64
N GLU A 31 -11.98 -34.10 9.76
CA GLU A 31 -11.05 -33.21 10.41
C GLU A 31 -10.04 -32.80 9.32
N GLN A 32 -10.35 -31.78 8.55
CA GLN A 32 -9.34 -31.09 7.78
C GLN A 32 -8.43 -30.45 8.83
N ASP A 33 -7.23 -31.00 8.98
CA ASP A 33 -6.16 -30.27 9.64
C ASP A 33 -6.19 -28.85 9.11
N MET A 34 -6.67 -27.91 9.91
CA MET A 34 -6.75 -26.52 9.52
C MET A 34 -5.34 -25.97 9.43
N THR A 35 -4.74 -26.10 8.24
CA THR A 35 -3.41 -25.57 7.98
C THR A 35 -3.49 -24.27 7.20
N LEU A 36 -2.66 -23.31 7.54
CA LEU A 36 -2.52 -22.04 6.84
C LEU A 36 -1.18 -22.00 6.10
N SER A 37 -1.22 -21.92 4.76
CA SER A 37 -0.01 -21.69 3.97
C SER A 37 0.28 -20.19 3.83
N LEU A 38 1.55 -19.86 3.49
CA LEU A 38 1.93 -18.45 3.24
C LEU A 38 1.11 -17.84 2.10
N ASP A 39 0.92 -18.57 1.00
CA ASP A 39 0.18 -18.07 -0.16
C ASP A 39 -1.29 -17.77 0.18
N GLN A 40 -1.97 -18.69 0.88
CA GLN A 40 -3.33 -18.47 1.37
C GLN A 40 -3.42 -17.27 2.30
N PHE A 41 -2.45 -17.13 3.21
CA PHE A 41 -2.39 -15.99 4.13
C PHE A 41 -2.22 -14.68 3.37
N LEU A 42 -1.26 -14.61 2.43
CA LEU A 42 -1.03 -13.40 1.63
C LEU A 42 -2.22 -13.05 0.73
N GLU A 43 -2.92 -14.04 0.20
CA GLU A 43 -4.16 -13.82 -0.57
C GLU A 43 -5.24 -13.16 0.30
N ILE A 44 -5.45 -13.65 1.53
CA ILE A 44 -6.39 -13.04 2.48
C ILE A 44 -5.99 -11.59 2.79
N VAL A 45 -4.70 -11.32 3.01
CA VAL A 45 -4.18 -9.97 3.27
C VAL A 45 -4.43 -9.06 2.08
N LYS A 46 -4.12 -9.50 0.85
CA LYS A 46 -4.31 -8.72 -0.38
C LYS A 46 -5.78 -8.36 -0.62
N LEU A 47 -6.69 -9.26 -0.33
CA LEU A 47 -8.12 -9.05 -0.58
C LEU A 47 -8.80 -8.19 0.47
N ASN A 48 -8.42 -8.33 1.74
CA ASN A 48 -9.25 -7.82 2.83
C ASN A 48 -8.59 -6.75 3.69
N HIS A 49 -7.26 -6.59 3.66
CA HIS A 49 -6.58 -5.71 4.60
C HIS A 49 -6.94 -4.24 4.37
N PRO A 50 -7.33 -3.48 5.43
CA PRO A 50 -7.78 -2.08 5.30
C PRO A 50 -6.75 -1.16 4.66
N THR A 51 -5.46 -1.36 4.91
CA THR A 51 -4.38 -0.54 4.31
C THR A 51 -4.36 -0.62 2.78
N ILE A 52 -4.67 -1.79 2.19
CA ILE A 52 -4.76 -1.92 0.73
C ILE A 52 -5.99 -1.17 0.22
N LYS A 53 -7.13 -1.28 0.90
CA LYS A 53 -8.34 -0.54 0.55
C LYS A 53 -8.12 0.97 0.65
N GLN A 54 -7.41 1.44 1.69
CA GLN A 54 -7.02 2.85 1.81
C GLN A 54 -6.14 3.29 0.64
N ALA A 55 -5.13 2.51 0.28
CA ALA A 55 -4.26 2.82 -0.85
C ALA A 55 -5.02 2.84 -2.21
N LEU A 56 -6.05 2.00 -2.38
CA LEU A 56 -6.95 2.05 -3.54
C LEU A 56 -7.82 3.32 -3.54
N ASN A 57 -8.36 3.71 -2.37
CA ASN A 57 -9.12 4.96 -2.23
C ASN A 57 -8.24 6.18 -2.51
N ASP A 58 -6.95 6.17 -2.17
CA ASP A 58 -6.01 7.26 -2.49
C ASP A 58 -5.82 7.41 -4.01
N VAL A 59 -5.79 6.29 -4.75
CA VAL A 59 -5.78 6.31 -6.22
C VAL A 59 -7.08 6.91 -6.75
N GLU A 60 -8.24 6.46 -6.26
CA GLU A 60 -9.55 6.97 -6.67
C GLU A 60 -9.69 8.47 -6.35
N MET A 61 -9.24 8.92 -5.17
CA MET A 61 -9.19 10.35 -4.84
C MET A 61 -8.33 11.14 -5.84
N SER A 62 -7.24 10.56 -6.34
CA SER A 62 -6.39 11.20 -7.35
C SER A 62 -7.06 11.24 -8.72
N GLU A 63 -7.90 10.28 -9.07
CA GLU A 63 -8.75 10.31 -10.26
C GLU A 63 -9.80 11.42 -10.17
N VAL A 64 -10.50 11.54 -9.04
CA VAL A 64 -11.50 12.60 -8.79
C VAL A 64 -10.85 13.98 -8.81
N LYS A 65 -9.61 14.14 -8.33
CA LYS A 65 -8.86 15.40 -8.43
C LYS A 65 -8.65 15.87 -9.89
N ILE A 66 -8.57 14.95 -10.86
CA ILE A 66 -8.50 15.34 -12.28
C ILE A 66 -9.83 15.99 -12.73
N ILE A 67 -10.97 15.50 -12.24
CA ILE A 67 -12.28 16.10 -12.52
C ILE A 67 -12.30 17.51 -11.93
N GLY A 68 -11.87 17.70 -10.66
CA GLY A 68 -11.72 19.02 -10.05
C GLY A 68 -10.78 19.94 -10.82
N ALA A 69 -9.67 19.41 -11.38
CA ALA A 69 -8.76 20.22 -12.20
C ALA A 69 -9.37 20.61 -13.55
N ARG A 70 -10.29 19.83 -14.10
CA ARG A 70 -11.06 20.18 -15.31
C ARG A 70 -12.09 21.27 -15.06
N SER A 71 -12.60 21.43 -13.83
CA SER A 71 -13.57 22.48 -13.49
C SER A 71 -13.01 23.89 -13.70
N GLY A 72 -11.68 24.07 -13.72
CA GLY A 72 -11.05 25.32 -14.12
C GLY A 72 -11.35 25.76 -15.57
N PHE A 73 -11.92 24.89 -16.39
CA PHE A 73 -12.34 25.16 -17.77
C PHE A 73 -13.87 25.17 -17.92
N GLU A 74 -14.62 25.08 -16.84
CA GLU A 74 -16.08 25.15 -16.89
C GLU A 74 -16.55 26.55 -17.21
N PRO A 75 -17.63 26.70 -18.01
CA PRO A 75 -18.30 27.95 -18.19
C PRO A 75 -18.81 28.50 -16.86
N SER A 76 -18.63 29.80 -16.65
CA SER A 76 -19.11 30.49 -15.45
C SER A 76 -20.08 31.60 -15.82
N ILE A 77 -21.10 31.80 -15.00
CA ILE A 77 -21.98 32.93 -15.08
C ILE A 77 -21.57 33.91 -13.98
N ASN A 78 -21.21 35.11 -14.37
CA ASN A 78 -20.84 36.17 -13.47
C ASN A 78 -21.89 37.27 -13.61
N GLY A 79 -22.18 37.98 -12.54
CA GLY A 79 -23.10 39.11 -12.61
C GLY A 79 -22.68 40.19 -11.61
N SER A 80 -22.72 41.42 -12.01
CA SER A 80 -22.53 42.54 -11.11
C SER A 80 -23.74 43.48 -11.16
N TYR A 81 -24.21 43.86 -9.99
CA TYR A 81 -25.17 44.92 -9.81
C TYR A 81 -24.52 45.99 -8.96
N SER A 82 -24.65 47.26 -9.39
CA SER A 82 -24.20 48.39 -8.59
C SER A 82 -25.15 49.57 -8.78
N GLU A 83 -25.43 50.25 -7.69
CA GLU A 83 -26.25 51.46 -7.66
C GLU A 83 -25.54 52.54 -6.84
N LYS A 84 -25.62 53.74 -7.28
CA LYS A 84 -25.10 54.90 -6.56
C LYS A 84 -26.20 55.93 -6.35
N VAL A 85 -26.55 56.17 -5.09
CA VAL A 85 -27.42 57.22 -4.61
C VAL A 85 -26.60 58.18 -3.76
N PHE A 86 -26.70 59.47 -4.02
CA PHE A 86 -26.02 60.52 -3.25
C PHE A 86 -26.83 61.80 -3.20
N GLY A 87 -27.13 62.31 -1.99
CA GLY A 87 -27.93 63.43 -1.77
C GLY A 87 -29.38 63.29 -2.29
N GLU A 88 -29.99 62.09 -2.01
CA GLU A 88 -31.35 61.72 -2.44
C GLU A 88 -31.53 61.57 -3.96
N GLU A 89 -30.47 61.71 -4.75
CA GLU A 89 -30.48 61.50 -6.20
C GLU A 89 -29.83 60.20 -6.58
N GLN A 90 -30.47 59.37 -7.43
CA GLN A 90 -29.89 58.18 -8.07
C GLN A 90 -28.94 58.59 -9.17
N TYR A 91 -27.65 58.37 -8.99
CA TYR A 91 -26.61 58.72 -9.97
C TYR A 91 -26.58 57.73 -11.11
N TYR A 92 -26.56 56.44 -10.77
CA TYR A 92 -26.61 55.35 -11.72
C TYR A 92 -27.08 54.03 -11.10
N GLN A 93 -27.56 53.19 -11.96
CA GLN A 93 -27.81 51.77 -11.72
C GLN A 93 -27.17 50.98 -12.85
N SER A 94 -26.45 49.90 -12.53
CA SER A 94 -25.79 49.06 -13.52
C SER A 94 -26.04 47.61 -13.21
N PHE A 95 -26.36 46.82 -14.23
CA PHE A 95 -26.57 45.38 -14.14
C PHE A 95 -25.87 44.69 -15.32
N ASN A 96 -24.84 43.87 -15.04
CA ASN A 96 -23.95 43.30 -16.05
C ASN A 96 -23.77 41.81 -15.87
N PRO A 97 -24.68 40.95 -16.32
CA PRO A 97 -24.49 39.52 -16.38
C PRO A 97 -23.58 39.14 -17.55
N GLU A 98 -22.65 38.22 -17.28
CA GLU A 98 -21.68 37.71 -18.26
C GLU A 98 -21.54 36.19 -18.12
N VAL A 99 -21.54 35.47 -19.25
CA VAL A 99 -21.09 34.08 -19.33
C VAL A 99 -19.66 34.08 -19.85
N ARG A 100 -18.76 33.40 -19.13
CA ARG A 100 -17.35 33.28 -19.50
C ARG A 100 -16.97 31.82 -19.69
N ILE A 101 -16.34 31.51 -20.83
CA ILE A 101 -15.94 30.16 -21.24
C ILE A 101 -14.43 30.15 -21.44
N PRO A 102 -13.66 29.66 -20.44
CA PRO A 102 -12.22 29.49 -20.58
C PRO A 102 -11.92 28.30 -21.48
N THR A 103 -10.95 28.40 -22.38
CA THR A 103 -10.54 27.32 -23.24
C THR A 103 -9.23 26.66 -22.75
N TRP A 104 -9.01 25.42 -23.16
CA TRP A 104 -7.81 24.64 -22.81
C TRP A 104 -6.52 25.14 -23.49
N PHE A 105 -6.62 26.01 -24.49
CA PHE A 105 -5.47 26.64 -25.16
C PHE A 105 -5.20 28.09 -24.69
N GLY A 106 -5.93 28.57 -23.67
CA GLY A 106 -5.64 29.82 -22.98
C GLY A 106 -6.45 31.02 -23.46
N ILE A 107 -7.23 30.90 -24.52
CA ILE A 107 -8.19 31.93 -24.96
C ILE A 107 -9.45 31.84 -24.12
N GLU A 108 -10.04 32.97 -23.76
CA GLU A 108 -11.33 33.03 -23.09
C GLU A 108 -12.39 33.66 -24.03
N ALA A 109 -13.47 32.93 -24.27
CA ALA A 109 -14.66 33.47 -24.92
C ALA A 109 -15.66 33.91 -23.86
N TYR A 110 -16.33 35.00 -24.07
CA TYR A 110 -17.33 35.48 -23.14
C TYR A 110 -18.43 36.26 -23.87
N GLY A 111 -19.61 36.37 -23.27
CA GLY A 111 -20.70 37.13 -23.77
C GLY A 111 -21.62 37.58 -22.65
N GLY A 112 -22.17 38.75 -22.77
CA GLY A 112 -22.95 39.34 -21.69
C GLY A 112 -23.80 40.50 -22.14
N ILE A 113 -24.42 41.08 -21.13
CA ILE A 113 -25.30 42.23 -21.28
C ILE A 113 -24.76 43.34 -20.35
N ASN A 114 -24.73 44.56 -20.85
CA ASN A 114 -24.51 45.73 -20.02
C ASN A 114 -25.80 46.55 -20.03
N ASN A 115 -26.36 46.74 -18.83
CA ASN A 115 -27.42 47.71 -18.63
C ASN A 115 -26.92 48.82 -17.71
N LEU A 116 -26.98 50.06 -18.18
CA LEU A 116 -26.52 51.21 -17.44
C LEU A 116 -27.53 52.35 -17.58
N GLU A 117 -28.19 52.69 -16.46
CA GLU A 117 -29.23 53.70 -16.36
C GLU A 117 -28.85 54.78 -15.34
N GLY A 118 -29.40 56.01 -15.47
CA GLY A 118 -29.27 57.07 -14.47
C GLY A 118 -29.00 58.45 -15.10
N ASN A 119 -28.96 59.50 -14.28
CA ASN A 119 -28.95 60.87 -14.70
C ASN A 119 -27.57 61.53 -14.66
N LYS A 120 -26.57 60.96 -14.02
CA LYS A 120 -25.25 61.59 -13.83
C LYS A 120 -24.13 60.65 -14.20
N TYR A 121 -23.73 60.62 -15.46
CA TYR A 121 -22.65 59.83 -16.01
C TYR A 121 -21.43 60.64 -16.38
N SER A 122 -20.29 59.92 -16.31
CA SER A 122 -19.10 60.34 -17.04
C SER A 122 -19.33 60.17 -18.56
N GLN A 123 -18.87 61.07 -19.37
CA GLN A 123 -18.94 60.98 -20.85
C GLN A 123 -18.22 59.77 -21.44
N SER A 124 -17.42 59.06 -20.63
CA SER A 124 -16.69 57.85 -21.01
C SER A 124 -17.48 56.56 -20.84
N SER A 125 -18.71 56.62 -20.32
CA SER A 125 -19.53 55.41 -20.07
C SER A 125 -20.57 55.23 -21.16
N THR A 126 -20.73 54.01 -21.66
CA THR A 126 -21.78 53.67 -22.64
C THR A 126 -23.12 53.59 -21.92
N PHE A 127 -24.06 54.37 -22.36
CA PHE A 127 -25.39 54.50 -21.78
C PHE A 127 -26.40 53.60 -22.46
N GLY A 128 -27.26 52.95 -21.63
CA GLY A 128 -28.36 52.13 -22.11
C GLY A 128 -28.07 50.63 -22.14
N GLU A 129 -28.92 49.91 -22.86
CA GLU A 129 -28.87 48.47 -23.01
C GLU A 129 -27.95 48.07 -24.15
N SER A 130 -26.98 47.24 -23.88
CA SER A 130 -26.11 46.66 -24.90
C SER A 130 -25.78 45.21 -24.60
N SER A 131 -25.64 44.40 -25.63
CA SER A 131 -25.12 43.04 -25.55
C SER A 131 -23.75 42.94 -26.21
N TYR A 132 -22.96 41.98 -25.81
CA TYR A 132 -21.64 41.77 -26.40
C TYR A 132 -21.25 40.30 -26.43
N VAL A 133 -20.44 39.95 -27.41
CA VAL A 133 -19.73 38.68 -27.48
C VAL A 133 -18.27 38.97 -27.77
N GLY A 134 -17.39 38.42 -26.95
CA GLY A 134 -15.97 38.75 -27.01
C GLY A 134 -15.03 37.59 -26.82
N VAL A 135 -13.78 37.86 -27.13
CA VAL A 135 -12.66 36.96 -26.89
C VAL A 135 -11.51 37.71 -26.22
N SER A 136 -10.82 37.03 -25.32
CA SER A 136 -9.59 37.56 -24.72
C SER A 136 -8.44 36.56 -24.96
N ILE A 137 -7.33 37.09 -25.46
CA ILE A 137 -6.16 36.30 -25.85
C ILE A 137 -4.95 36.81 -25.07
N PRO A 138 -4.34 36.01 -24.20
CA PRO A 138 -3.08 36.35 -23.57
C PRO A 138 -1.93 36.24 -24.59
N LEU A 139 -1.15 37.29 -24.76
CA LEU A 139 -0.05 37.35 -25.75
C LEU A 139 1.31 37.02 -25.17
N LEU A 140 1.52 37.17 -23.85
CA LEU A 140 2.79 36.94 -23.17
C LEU A 140 2.61 36.06 -21.94
N LYS A 141 2.35 36.60 -20.77
CA LYS A 141 2.05 35.85 -19.55
C LYS A 141 0.79 34.99 -19.76
N ASN A 142 0.84 33.74 -19.34
CA ASN A 142 -0.23 32.73 -19.49
C ASN A 142 -0.48 32.24 -20.94
N LEU A 143 0.30 32.67 -21.94
CA LEU A 143 0.15 32.17 -23.32
C LEU A 143 0.52 30.65 -23.36
N LEU A 144 1.68 30.28 -22.89
CA LEU A 144 2.17 28.90 -22.95
C LEU A 144 1.65 28.05 -21.80
N MET A 145 1.56 28.60 -20.57
CA MET A 145 1.13 27.94 -19.37
C MET A 145 0.40 28.88 -18.43
N ASP A 146 -0.80 28.50 -18.01
CA ASP A 146 -1.53 29.17 -16.94
C ASP A 146 -1.80 28.21 -15.78
N SER A 147 -2.36 28.70 -14.69
CA SER A 147 -2.63 27.88 -13.50
C SER A 147 -3.57 26.71 -13.77
N ARG A 148 -4.60 26.89 -14.63
CA ARG A 148 -5.59 25.84 -14.96
C ARG A 148 -4.94 24.68 -15.71
N ARG A 149 -4.15 25.00 -16.76
CA ARG A 149 -3.40 24.01 -17.53
C ARG A 149 -2.32 23.33 -16.70
N ALA A 150 -1.61 24.07 -15.84
CA ALA A 150 -0.62 23.51 -14.94
C ALA A 150 -1.27 22.53 -13.96
N THR A 151 -2.36 22.94 -13.28
CA THR A 151 -3.10 22.10 -12.34
C THR A 151 -3.61 20.80 -13.00
N LEU A 152 -4.17 20.91 -14.22
CA LEU A 152 -4.64 19.73 -14.95
C LEU A 152 -3.50 18.77 -15.32
N LYS A 153 -2.36 19.30 -15.80
CA LYS A 153 -1.17 18.48 -16.10
C LYS A 153 -0.62 17.82 -14.84
N GLN A 154 -0.48 18.57 -13.74
CA GLN A 154 0.00 18.05 -12.47
C GLN A 154 -0.95 16.99 -11.90
N SER A 155 -2.28 17.18 -11.97
CA SER A 155 -3.24 16.19 -11.48
C SER A 155 -3.14 14.85 -12.21
N LYS A 156 -2.84 14.85 -13.53
CA LYS A 156 -2.59 13.61 -14.27
C LYS A 156 -1.31 12.89 -13.80
N LEU A 157 -0.26 13.63 -13.48
CA LEU A 157 0.98 13.07 -12.95
C LEU A 157 0.78 12.57 -11.51
N PHE A 158 -0.01 13.27 -10.69
CA PHE A 158 -0.36 12.81 -9.34
C PHE A 158 -1.14 11.49 -9.36
N LEU A 159 -2.02 11.27 -10.34
CA LEU A 159 -2.67 9.97 -10.48
C LEU A 159 -1.65 8.85 -10.79
N GLN A 160 -0.68 9.11 -11.66
CA GLN A 160 0.39 8.14 -11.93
C GLN A 160 1.24 7.88 -10.68
N MET A 161 1.58 8.94 -9.93
CA MET A 161 2.31 8.81 -8.66
C MET A 161 1.54 7.98 -7.65
N SER A 162 0.24 8.23 -7.49
CA SER A 162 -0.64 7.51 -6.55
C SER A 162 -0.67 6.00 -6.83
N ASN A 163 -0.59 5.57 -8.10
CA ASN A 163 -0.48 4.16 -8.45
C ASN A 163 0.85 3.54 -7.95
N PHE A 164 1.98 4.24 -8.12
CA PHE A 164 3.25 3.75 -7.59
C PHE A 164 3.32 3.83 -6.07
N GLU A 165 2.72 4.83 -5.44
CA GLU A 165 2.61 4.94 -3.98
C GLU A 165 1.78 3.79 -3.41
N ARG A 166 0.67 3.41 -4.05
CA ARG A 166 -0.09 2.19 -3.72
C ARG A 166 0.80 0.95 -3.80
N ASP A 167 1.60 0.80 -4.87
CA ASP A 167 2.48 -0.36 -5.03
C ASP A 167 3.55 -0.41 -3.93
N VAL A 168 4.05 0.73 -3.45
CA VAL A 168 4.95 0.80 -2.29
C VAL A 168 4.24 0.33 -1.02
N VAL A 169 3.03 0.84 -0.75
CA VAL A 169 2.24 0.47 0.44
C VAL A 169 1.94 -1.03 0.45
N VAL A 170 1.55 -1.60 -0.70
CA VAL A 170 1.30 -3.04 -0.83
C VAL A 170 2.58 -3.84 -0.60
N ASN A 171 3.70 -3.45 -1.22
CA ASN A 171 5.00 -4.09 -1.06
C ASN A 171 5.46 -4.12 0.42
N ASP A 172 5.32 -3.02 1.14
CA ASP A 172 5.71 -2.90 2.55
C ASP A 172 4.75 -3.69 3.47
N LEU A 173 3.46 -3.66 3.21
CA LEU A 173 2.47 -4.43 3.95
C LEU A 173 2.71 -5.94 3.80
N LEU A 174 2.93 -6.42 2.57
CA LEU A 174 3.19 -7.83 2.31
C LEU A 174 4.48 -8.29 2.98
N MET A 175 5.54 -7.48 2.98
CA MET A 175 6.77 -7.82 3.72
C MET A 175 6.52 -7.96 5.21
N SER A 176 5.77 -7.03 5.82
CA SER A 176 5.41 -7.08 7.24
C SER A 176 4.55 -8.31 7.57
N ALA A 177 3.62 -8.66 6.69
CA ALA A 177 2.81 -9.87 6.81
C ALA A 177 3.67 -11.15 6.73
N ILE A 178 4.60 -11.22 5.76
CA ILE A 178 5.54 -12.34 5.60
C ILE A 178 6.42 -12.50 6.84
N GLU A 179 6.91 -11.39 7.40
CA GLU A 179 7.68 -11.43 8.66
C GLU A 179 6.89 -12.03 9.80
N SER A 180 5.63 -11.62 9.94
CA SER A 180 4.73 -12.16 10.97
C SER A 180 4.40 -13.63 10.75
N TYR A 181 4.23 -14.07 9.49
CA TYR A 181 3.99 -15.47 9.17
C TYR A 181 5.19 -16.36 9.53
N TRP A 182 6.41 -15.97 9.18
CA TRP A 182 7.60 -16.74 9.50
C TRP A 182 7.93 -16.76 11.00
N GLU A 183 7.56 -15.73 11.75
CA GLU A 183 7.62 -15.72 13.20
C GLU A 183 6.60 -16.70 13.82
N TYR A 184 5.40 -16.78 13.25
CA TYR A 184 4.38 -17.74 13.64
C TYR A 184 4.84 -19.19 13.35
N VAL A 185 5.40 -19.48 12.17
CA VAL A 185 5.98 -20.79 11.82
C VAL A 185 7.10 -21.14 12.78
N ASN A 186 8.04 -20.23 13.03
CA ASN A 186 9.16 -20.43 13.94
C ASN A 186 8.70 -20.79 15.35
N SER A 187 7.77 -20.03 15.92
CA SER A 187 7.27 -20.25 17.28
C SER A 187 6.47 -21.56 17.41
N TYR A 188 5.71 -21.93 16.37
CA TYR A 188 5.00 -23.21 16.31
C TYR A 188 5.98 -24.40 16.32
N GLU A 189 7.00 -24.37 15.46
CA GLU A 189 8.02 -25.41 15.38
C GLU A 189 8.77 -25.56 16.71
N LEU A 190 9.17 -24.46 17.33
CA LEU A 190 9.83 -24.48 18.65
C LEU A 190 8.92 -25.06 19.72
N MET A 191 7.66 -24.68 19.75
CA MET A 191 6.69 -25.23 20.72
C MET A 191 6.48 -26.74 20.50
N SER A 192 6.39 -27.21 19.26
CA SER A 192 6.25 -28.62 18.92
C SER A 192 7.44 -29.45 19.43
N VAL A 193 8.67 -28.97 19.17
CA VAL A 193 9.91 -29.63 19.64
C VAL A 193 10.00 -29.68 21.16
N ILE A 194 9.62 -28.57 21.83
CA ILE A 194 9.68 -28.55 23.30
C ILE A 194 8.62 -29.47 23.92
N ASN A 195 7.42 -29.53 23.35
CA ASN A 195 6.38 -30.47 23.79
C ASN A 195 6.82 -31.95 23.66
N GLU A 196 7.50 -32.31 22.56
CA GLU A 196 8.06 -33.63 22.38
C GLU A 196 9.13 -33.97 23.45
N ASN A 197 10.05 -33.01 23.70
CA ASN A 197 11.08 -33.17 24.73
C ASN A 197 10.48 -33.23 26.14
N LEU A 198 9.43 -32.47 26.44
CA LEU A 198 8.71 -32.58 27.73
C LEU A 198 8.10 -33.98 27.91
N ALA A 199 7.40 -34.50 26.90
CA ALA A 199 6.81 -35.81 26.95
C ALA A 199 7.88 -36.92 27.14
N ASN A 200 9.02 -36.78 26.48
CA ASN A 200 10.14 -37.73 26.62
C ASN A 200 10.80 -37.64 28.01
N SER A 201 10.96 -36.44 28.57
CA SER A 201 11.47 -36.21 29.91
C SER A 201 10.55 -36.76 30.99
N GLN A 202 9.21 -36.65 30.82
CA GLN A 202 8.23 -37.28 31.73
C GLN A 202 8.38 -38.81 31.75
N LYS A 203 8.43 -39.46 30.57
CA LYS A 203 8.62 -40.91 30.47
C LYS A 203 9.92 -41.34 31.15
N ARG A 204 11.00 -40.57 31.00
CA ARG A 204 12.28 -40.84 31.64
C ARG A 204 12.20 -40.70 33.16
N LEU A 205 11.58 -39.66 33.68
CA LEU A 205 11.38 -39.49 35.12
C LEU A 205 10.61 -40.67 35.71
N ASP A 206 9.54 -41.13 35.06
CA ASP A 206 8.74 -42.25 35.52
C ASP A 206 9.56 -43.58 35.51
N PHE A 207 10.39 -43.77 34.48
CA PHE A 207 11.30 -44.91 34.42
C PHE A 207 12.35 -44.88 35.54
N ILE A 208 13.04 -43.77 35.75
CA ILE A 208 14.08 -43.62 36.78
C ILE A 208 13.50 -43.81 38.19
N ARG A 209 12.30 -43.27 38.47
CA ARG A 209 11.60 -43.48 39.75
C ARG A 209 11.32 -44.97 40.01
N LYS A 210 10.85 -45.73 39.00
CA LYS A 210 10.61 -47.14 39.12
C LYS A 210 11.92 -47.90 39.39
N SER A 211 12.99 -47.63 38.68
CA SER A 211 14.29 -48.22 38.87
C SER A 211 14.91 -47.91 40.25
N TYR A 212 14.65 -46.71 40.79
CA TYR A 212 15.04 -46.34 42.15
C TYR A 212 14.31 -47.21 43.21
N PHE A 213 13.00 -47.37 43.08
CA PHE A 213 12.22 -48.24 43.99
C PHE A 213 12.65 -49.71 43.92
N ASN A 214 13.17 -50.16 42.78
CA ASN A 214 13.73 -51.51 42.62
C ASN A 214 15.19 -51.64 43.14
N GLY A 215 15.79 -50.53 43.62
CA GLY A 215 17.20 -50.53 44.06
C GLY A 215 18.25 -50.49 42.95
N GLU A 216 17.84 -50.26 41.69
CA GLU A 216 18.72 -50.25 40.52
C GLU A 216 19.37 -48.86 40.26
N LYS A 217 18.83 -47.79 40.80
CA LYS A 217 19.26 -46.41 40.61
C LYS A 217 19.39 -45.68 41.94
N ALA A 218 20.28 -44.69 42.00
CA ALA A 218 20.47 -43.86 43.19
C ALA A 218 19.42 -42.75 43.28
N GLU A 219 19.20 -42.21 44.48
CA GLU A 219 18.29 -41.09 44.70
C GLU A 219 18.67 -39.84 43.86
N ILE A 220 19.95 -39.60 43.67
CA ILE A 220 20.45 -38.47 42.86
C ILE A 220 19.97 -38.55 41.41
N ASP A 221 19.81 -39.77 40.82
CA ASP A 221 19.29 -39.93 39.48
C ASP A 221 17.82 -39.50 39.39
N THR A 222 17.04 -39.69 40.48
CA THR A 222 15.63 -39.27 40.53
C THR A 222 15.51 -37.73 40.61
N ILE A 223 16.41 -37.10 41.34
CA ILE A 223 16.49 -35.62 41.43
C ILE A 223 16.90 -35.05 40.09
N GLU A 224 17.90 -35.61 39.43
CA GLU A 224 18.35 -35.19 38.09
C GLU A 224 17.25 -35.30 37.04
N ALA A 225 16.53 -36.44 36.99
CA ALA A 225 15.40 -36.62 36.07
C ALA A 225 14.23 -35.66 36.37
N SER A 226 13.96 -35.38 37.67
CA SER A 226 12.93 -34.40 38.07
C SER A 226 13.30 -32.99 37.64
N ASN A 227 14.55 -32.56 37.83
CA ASN A 227 15.05 -31.24 37.40
C ASN A 227 14.93 -31.10 35.89
N GLN A 228 15.28 -32.13 35.11
CA GLN A 228 15.16 -32.10 33.66
C GLN A 228 13.70 -31.93 33.20
N TYR A 229 12.76 -32.64 33.81
CA TYR A 229 11.32 -32.50 33.55
C TYR A 229 10.82 -31.09 33.89
N GLN A 230 11.20 -30.55 35.07
CA GLN A 230 10.79 -29.20 35.47
C GLN A 230 11.36 -28.14 34.53
N MET A 231 12.58 -28.28 34.06
CA MET A 231 13.22 -27.40 33.10
C MET A 231 12.45 -27.41 31.74
N PHE A 232 12.06 -28.60 31.24
CA PHE A 232 11.24 -28.64 30.02
C PHE A 232 9.85 -28.11 30.24
N SER A 233 9.24 -28.26 31.41
CA SER A 233 7.97 -27.65 31.77
C SER A 233 8.06 -26.11 31.75
N TYR A 234 9.15 -25.53 32.25
CA TYR A 234 9.39 -24.10 32.18
C TYR A 234 9.58 -23.63 30.73
N LYS A 235 10.43 -24.35 29.95
CA LYS A 235 10.63 -24.00 28.52
C LYS A 235 9.32 -24.12 27.71
N ARG A 236 8.45 -25.06 28.03
CA ARG A 236 7.13 -25.22 27.39
C ARG A 236 6.25 -23.98 27.64
N ASN A 237 6.22 -23.48 28.87
CA ASN A 237 5.44 -22.29 29.16
C ASN A 237 5.98 -21.04 28.43
N ASP A 238 7.30 -20.89 28.33
CA ASP A 238 7.92 -19.81 27.54
C ASP A 238 7.60 -19.92 26.05
N ALA A 239 7.67 -21.13 25.49
CA ALA A 239 7.33 -21.40 24.09
C ALA A 239 5.84 -21.14 23.80
N GLU A 240 4.95 -21.49 24.74
CA GLU A 240 3.51 -21.20 24.63
C GLU A 240 3.23 -19.69 24.58
N ILE A 241 3.88 -18.91 25.45
CA ILE A 241 3.77 -17.44 25.42
C ILE A 241 4.24 -16.88 24.06
N ARG A 242 5.37 -17.36 23.53
CA ARG A 242 5.89 -16.94 22.22
C ARG A 242 4.92 -17.28 21.09
N PHE A 243 4.40 -18.49 21.10
CA PHE A 243 3.44 -18.96 20.09
C PHE A 243 2.14 -18.17 20.14
N MET A 244 1.58 -17.91 21.34
CA MET A 244 0.39 -17.07 21.49
C MET A 244 0.61 -15.64 20.97
N LYS A 245 1.76 -15.03 21.30
CA LYS A 245 2.11 -13.69 20.81
C LYS A 245 2.24 -13.66 19.29
N SER A 246 2.94 -14.63 18.69
CA SER A 246 3.14 -14.66 17.23
C SER A 246 1.82 -14.89 16.50
N ARG A 247 0.92 -15.74 17.03
CA ARG A 247 -0.42 -15.96 16.49
C ARG A 247 -1.27 -14.69 16.53
N LEU A 248 -1.25 -13.95 17.63
CA LEU A 248 -1.96 -12.68 17.76
C LEU A 248 -1.37 -11.61 16.83
N ASN A 249 -0.04 -11.56 16.69
CA ASN A 249 0.60 -10.67 15.72
C ASN A 249 0.19 -11.00 14.27
N LEU A 250 0.15 -12.30 13.91
CA LEU A 250 -0.34 -12.73 12.60
C LEU A 250 -1.79 -12.30 12.38
N SER A 251 -2.62 -12.38 13.43
CA SER A 251 -4.03 -11.99 13.37
C SER A 251 -4.23 -10.52 13.06
N THR A 252 -3.26 -9.64 13.30
CA THR A 252 -3.36 -8.22 12.94
C THR A 252 -3.46 -8.00 11.44
N PHE A 253 -2.98 -8.95 10.63
CA PHE A 253 -3.07 -8.92 9.17
C PHE A 253 -4.31 -9.63 8.63
N LEU A 254 -5.06 -10.35 9.47
CA LEU A 254 -6.23 -11.12 9.05
C LEU A 254 -7.51 -10.29 9.22
N TRP A 255 -8.19 -10.09 8.09
CA TRP A 255 -9.45 -9.35 8.05
C TRP A 255 -10.48 -10.15 7.24
N LYS A 256 -11.73 -10.10 7.65
CA LYS A 256 -12.88 -10.60 6.88
C LYS A 256 -13.43 -9.50 5.99
N ASN A 257 -14.37 -9.87 5.12
CA ASN A 257 -15.19 -8.90 4.41
C ASN A 257 -15.82 -7.91 5.41
N ASP A 258 -16.12 -6.70 4.97
CA ASP A 258 -16.69 -5.61 5.79
C ASP A 258 -15.75 -5.03 6.87
N ASN A 259 -14.43 -5.20 6.68
CA ASN A 259 -13.39 -4.66 7.58
C ASN A 259 -13.48 -5.15 9.04
N VAL A 260 -13.93 -6.39 9.24
CA VAL A 260 -13.98 -7.03 10.56
C VAL A 260 -12.65 -7.72 10.84
N PRO A 261 -11.93 -7.40 11.94
CA PRO A 261 -10.73 -8.12 12.34
C PRO A 261 -11.03 -9.62 12.57
N TYR A 262 -10.09 -10.47 12.20
CA TYR A 262 -10.22 -11.91 12.39
C TYR A 262 -9.04 -12.46 13.21
N GLU A 263 -9.33 -13.02 14.36
CA GLU A 263 -8.33 -13.71 15.17
C GLU A 263 -8.16 -15.15 14.68
N LEU A 264 -6.91 -15.56 14.43
CA LEU A 264 -6.58 -16.91 14.00
C LEU A 264 -6.92 -17.91 15.14
N PRO A 265 -7.75 -18.94 14.90
CA PRO A 265 -8.05 -19.98 15.90
C PRO A 265 -6.80 -20.71 16.39
N GLN A 266 -6.88 -21.27 17.61
CA GLN A 266 -5.72 -21.98 18.22
C GLN A 266 -5.40 -23.28 17.50
N GLU A 267 -6.38 -23.89 16.88
CA GLU A 267 -6.30 -25.17 16.19
C GLU A 267 -5.63 -25.07 14.82
N VAL A 268 -5.52 -23.87 14.26
CA VAL A 268 -4.85 -23.66 12.98
C VAL A 268 -3.35 -23.78 13.16
N SER A 269 -2.73 -24.64 12.36
CA SER A 269 -1.28 -24.83 12.31
C SER A 269 -0.70 -24.28 10.99
N PRO A 270 0.59 -23.92 10.96
CA PRO A 270 1.24 -23.56 9.70
C PRO A 270 1.38 -24.79 8.80
N ASN A 271 1.19 -24.60 7.50
CA ASN A 271 1.45 -25.67 6.53
C ASN A 271 2.94 -26.05 6.54
N GLN A 272 3.24 -27.34 6.52
CA GLN A 272 4.61 -27.89 6.65
C GLN A 272 5.33 -28.09 5.30
N ASN A 273 4.71 -27.75 4.18
CA ASN A 273 5.27 -27.99 2.84
C ASN A 273 6.60 -27.26 2.61
N TRP A 274 6.81 -26.11 3.29
CA TRP A 274 8.06 -25.35 3.23
C TRP A 274 9.31 -26.19 3.61
N LYS A 275 9.17 -27.28 4.39
CA LYS A 275 10.28 -28.19 4.73
C LYS A 275 10.77 -28.98 3.51
N GLY A 276 9.88 -29.24 2.54
CA GLY A 276 10.21 -29.85 1.26
C GLY A 276 10.93 -28.86 0.33
N ASP A 277 10.51 -27.62 0.33
CA ASP A 277 11.07 -26.58 -0.53
C ASP A 277 12.54 -26.26 -0.21
N LEU A 278 12.94 -26.38 1.06
CA LEU A 278 14.35 -26.29 1.48
C LEU A 278 15.27 -27.32 0.79
N LYS A 279 14.73 -28.48 0.42
CA LYS A 279 15.50 -29.57 -0.21
C LYS A 279 15.49 -29.48 -1.74
N ASN A 280 14.42 -28.94 -2.32
CA ASN A 280 14.14 -29.05 -3.75
C ASN A 280 14.35 -27.74 -4.53
N GLU A 281 14.21 -26.57 -3.92
CA GLU A 281 14.36 -25.29 -4.61
C GLU A 281 15.45 -24.43 -4.00
N LYS A 282 16.64 -24.47 -4.61
CA LYS A 282 17.64 -23.44 -4.40
C LYS A 282 17.25 -22.26 -5.29
N VAL A 283 16.47 -21.33 -4.75
CA VAL A 283 16.24 -20.04 -5.41
C VAL A 283 17.62 -19.38 -5.61
N GLU A 284 18.03 -19.17 -6.86
CA GLU A 284 19.28 -18.47 -7.15
C GLU A 284 19.00 -17.01 -7.50
N PHE A 285 19.54 -16.11 -6.71
CA PHE A 285 19.52 -14.68 -7.00
C PHE A 285 20.84 -14.26 -7.67
N ILE A 286 20.73 -13.40 -8.69
CA ILE A 286 21.89 -12.80 -9.36
C ILE A 286 21.90 -11.31 -9.01
N LEU A 287 22.92 -10.86 -8.26
CA LEU A 287 23.01 -9.50 -7.75
C LEU A 287 22.84 -8.43 -8.85
N ASN A 288 23.46 -8.59 -10.01
CA ASN A 288 23.36 -7.60 -11.09
C ASN A 288 21.91 -7.46 -11.60
N LYS A 289 21.17 -8.57 -11.74
CA LYS A 289 19.75 -8.52 -12.14
C LYS A 289 18.89 -7.84 -11.08
N LEU A 290 19.18 -8.05 -9.79
CA LEU A 290 18.49 -7.37 -8.70
C LEU A 290 18.76 -5.86 -8.71
N LEU A 291 19.99 -5.45 -8.97
CA LEU A 291 20.35 -4.03 -9.07
C LEU A 291 19.71 -3.37 -10.31
N GLU A 292 19.59 -4.07 -11.42
CA GLU A 292 18.83 -3.60 -12.59
C GLU A 292 17.33 -3.45 -12.26
N ALA A 293 16.73 -4.46 -11.61
CA ALA A 293 15.33 -4.41 -11.17
C ALA A 293 15.07 -3.27 -10.20
N SER A 294 16.03 -2.94 -9.33
CA SER A 294 15.90 -1.84 -8.37
C SER A 294 15.80 -0.44 -9.01
N GLN A 295 16.24 -0.27 -10.26
CA GLN A 295 16.13 1.00 -10.99
C GLN A 295 14.67 1.34 -11.35
N VAL A 296 13.81 0.33 -11.48
CA VAL A 296 12.37 0.51 -11.73
C VAL A 296 11.53 0.39 -10.46
N HIS A 297 12.16 0.47 -9.29
CA HIS A 297 11.47 0.43 -8.00
C HIS A 297 10.35 1.48 -7.92
N PRO A 298 9.13 1.17 -7.44
CA PRO A 298 8.01 2.11 -7.40
C PRO A 298 8.35 3.46 -6.73
N ILE A 299 9.12 3.46 -5.66
CA ILE A 299 9.59 4.70 -5.01
C ILE A 299 10.44 5.55 -5.97
N VAL A 300 11.32 4.97 -6.78
CA VAL A 300 12.12 5.72 -7.77
C VAL A 300 11.20 6.40 -8.77
N LYS A 301 10.17 5.68 -9.24
CA LYS A 301 9.17 6.22 -10.17
C LYS A 301 8.37 7.37 -9.58
N THR A 302 8.05 7.35 -8.28
CA THR A 302 7.39 8.51 -7.63
C THR A 302 8.27 9.75 -7.64
N TYR A 303 9.58 9.63 -7.41
CA TYR A 303 10.50 10.78 -7.48
C TYR A 303 10.70 11.29 -8.92
N GLU A 304 10.74 10.41 -9.92
CA GLU A 304 10.80 10.80 -11.34
C GLU A 304 9.55 11.59 -11.74
N LEU A 305 8.35 11.12 -11.41
CA LEU A 305 7.10 11.83 -11.68
C LEU A 305 6.99 13.13 -10.89
N LYS A 306 7.45 13.16 -9.64
CA LYS A 306 7.53 14.38 -8.83
C LYS A 306 8.42 15.43 -9.48
N ARG A 307 9.52 15.02 -10.12
CA ARG A 307 10.37 15.90 -10.91
C ARG A 307 9.59 16.57 -12.04
N GLU A 308 8.76 15.81 -12.77
CA GLU A 308 7.90 16.37 -13.84
C GLU A 308 6.87 17.34 -13.27
N VAL A 309 6.24 17.05 -12.13
CA VAL A 309 5.32 17.97 -11.43
C VAL A 309 6.00 19.29 -11.07
N LEU A 310 7.24 19.21 -10.55
CA LEU A 310 8.03 20.39 -10.19
C LEU A 310 8.51 21.17 -11.40
N ASP A 311 8.77 20.52 -12.53
CA ASP A 311 9.11 21.21 -13.78
C ASP A 311 7.91 21.99 -14.31
N ILE A 312 6.70 21.44 -14.26
CA ILE A 312 5.46 22.16 -14.56
C ILE A 312 5.28 23.38 -13.63
N GLU A 313 5.54 23.20 -12.31
CA GLU A 313 5.52 24.30 -11.35
C GLU A 313 6.52 25.40 -11.74
N LYS A 314 7.75 25.02 -12.07
CA LYS A 314 8.80 25.97 -12.51
C LYS A 314 8.39 26.73 -13.78
N GLN A 315 7.82 26.03 -14.78
CA GLN A 315 7.28 26.65 -15.99
C GLN A 315 6.17 27.64 -15.68
N LEU A 316 5.25 27.30 -14.77
CA LEU A 316 4.19 28.21 -14.31
C LEU A 316 4.78 29.44 -13.60
N LYS A 317 5.79 29.26 -12.72
CA LYS A 317 6.44 30.37 -12.01
C LYS A 317 7.25 31.26 -12.95
N PHE A 318 7.80 30.71 -14.02
CA PHE A 318 8.44 31.49 -15.07
C PHE A 318 7.48 32.47 -15.71
N GLN A 319 6.20 32.11 -15.91
CA GLN A 319 5.19 33.01 -16.48
C GLN A 319 5.02 34.31 -15.64
N SER A 320 5.30 34.28 -14.34
CA SER A 320 5.22 35.46 -13.48
C SER A 320 6.36 36.48 -13.69
N LEU A 321 7.37 36.12 -14.47
CA LEU A 321 8.44 37.05 -14.90
C LEU A 321 8.10 37.79 -16.18
N LEU A 322 7.07 37.32 -16.89
CA LEU A 322 6.62 37.96 -18.15
C LEU A 322 5.61 39.07 -17.88
N PRO A 323 5.61 40.15 -18.68
CA PRO A 323 4.53 41.12 -18.66
C PRO A 323 3.20 40.45 -18.98
N LYS A 324 2.12 40.90 -18.35
CA LYS A 324 0.79 40.55 -18.77
C LYS A 324 0.39 41.45 -19.93
N LEU A 325 0.05 40.87 -21.05
CA LEU A 325 -0.41 41.52 -22.25
C LEU A 325 -1.60 40.73 -22.79
N ASP A 326 -2.80 41.21 -22.57
CA ASP A 326 -4.03 40.59 -23.04
C ASP A 326 -4.64 41.47 -24.15
N LEU A 327 -4.92 40.88 -25.28
CA LEU A 327 -5.71 41.44 -26.35
C LEU A 327 -7.16 41.00 -26.18
N TYR A 328 -8.09 41.94 -26.20
CA TYR A 328 -9.52 41.62 -26.21
C TYR A 328 -10.25 42.28 -27.36
N TYR A 329 -11.26 41.59 -27.84
CA TYR A 329 -12.17 42.03 -28.86
C TYR A 329 -13.60 41.68 -28.43
N ASN A 330 -14.50 42.66 -28.46
CA ASN A 330 -15.92 42.53 -28.21
C ASN A 330 -16.69 43.01 -29.43
N HIS A 331 -17.56 42.16 -29.95
CA HIS A 331 -18.56 42.55 -30.92
C HIS A 331 -19.81 42.99 -30.16
N LEU A 332 -20.32 44.17 -30.45
CA LEU A 332 -21.38 44.85 -29.68
C LEU A 332 -22.72 44.80 -30.41
N GLY A 333 -23.81 44.60 -29.68
CA GLY A 333 -25.20 44.65 -30.15
C GLY A 333 -26.02 45.68 -29.37
N LYS A 334 -27.10 46.11 -29.93
CA LYS A 334 -28.09 46.95 -29.26
C LYS A 334 -29.11 46.08 -28.54
N GLY A 335 -29.51 46.49 -27.32
CA GLY A 335 -30.47 45.77 -26.52
C GLY A 335 -29.89 44.46 -25.94
N TYR A 336 -30.76 43.59 -25.44
CA TYR A 336 -30.39 42.38 -24.67
C TYR A 336 -30.23 41.11 -25.55
N ASP A 337 -30.40 41.20 -26.86
CA ASP A 337 -30.36 40.05 -27.77
C ASP A 337 -28.92 39.72 -28.19
N VAL A 338 -28.28 38.84 -27.41
CA VAL A 338 -26.94 38.32 -27.68
C VAL A 338 -26.92 37.47 -28.97
N GLY A 339 -28.04 36.80 -29.32
CA GLY A 339 -28.17 36.00 -30.54
C GLY A 339 -28.10 36.88 -31.81
N ASN A 340 -28.79 38.00 -31.81
CA ASN A 340 -28.71 38.98 -32.88
C ASN A 340 -27.30 39.59 -32.99
N THR A 341 -26.61 39.77 -31.89
CA THR A 341 -25.23 40.28 -31.89
C THR A 341 -24.30 39.27 -32.59
N LEU A 342 -24.46 37.99 -32.37
CA LEU A 342 -23.70 36.93 -33.07
C LEU A 342 -24.04 36.85 -34.57
N ASN A 343 -25.27 37.05 -34.95
CA ASN A 343 -25.74 36.92 -36.33
C ASN A 343 -25.35 38.13 -37.19
N ASN A 344 -24.91 39.23 -36.60
CA ASN A 344 -24.44 40.40 -37.34
C ASN A 344 -22.99 40.15 -37.80
N HIS A 345 -22.80 39.82 -39.09
CA HIS A 345 -21.52 39.47 -39.70
C HIS A 345 -20.57 40.64 -40.01
N ARG A 346 -20.89 41.84 -39.60
CA ARG A 346 -20.02 43.05 -39.81
C ARG A 346 -19.00 43.16 -38.68
N TYR A 347 -18.13 42.17 -38.58
CA TYR A 347 -17.02 42.17 -37.63
C TYR A 347 -16.00 43.26 -38.05
N PHE A 348 -15.52 44.09 -37.12
CA PHE A 348 -14.56 45.18 -37.35
C PHE A 348 -15.05 46.38 -38.15
N ASP A 349 -16.30 46.41 -38.62
CA ASP A 349 -16.86 47.53 -39.38
C ASP A 349 -17.65 48.46 -38.49
N ASP A 350 -18.65 47.94 -37.79
CA ASP A 350 -19.55 48.67 -36.90
C ASP A 350 -19.67 47.98 -35.53
N ASN A 351 -19.87 48.75 -34.48
CA ASN A 351 -20.23 48.22 -33.17
C ASN A 351 -19.21 47.18 -32.61
N PHE A 352 -17.96 47.54 -32.50
CA PHE A 352 -16.95 46.74 -31.82
C PHE A 352 -16.19 47.55 -30.77
N GLN A 353 -15.64 46.83 -29.81
CA GLN A 353 -14.69 47.33 -28.83
C GLN A 353 -13.44 46.44 -28.83
N THR A 354 -12.31 47.04 -29.04
CA THR A 354 -11.02 46.32 -28.93
C THR A 354 -10.11 47.07 -27.97
N GLY A 355 -9.23 46.32 -27.32
CA GLY A 355 -8.28 46.96 -26.42
C GLY A 355 -7.15 46.00 -26.03
N VAL A 356 -6.12 46.59 -25.46
CA VAL A 356 -4.95 45.90 -24.95
C VAL A 356 -4.79 46.20 -23.46
N LYS A 357 -4.67 45.16 -22.67
CA LYS A 357 -4.42 45.26 -21.24
C LYS A 357 -2.97 44.93 -20.95
N PHE A 358 -2.20 45.90 -20.52
CA PHE A 358 -0.79 45.74 -20.18
C PHE A 358 -0.57 45.96 -18.68
N GLU A 359 0.17 44.99 -18.05
CA GLU A 359 0.56 45.11 -16.66
C GLU A 359 1.98 44.51 -16.51
N LEU A 360 2.88 45.26 -15.91
CA LEU A 360 4.25 44.83 -15.61
C LEU A 360 4.65 45.29 -14.20
N PRO A 361 4.85 44.37 -13.25
CA PRO A 361 5.46 44.71 -11.97
C PRO A 361 6.91 45.14 -12.16
N ILE A 362 7.23 46.39 -11.82
CA ILE A 362 8.54 47.01 -12.14
C ILE A 362 9.72 46.21 -11.52
N LEU A 363 9.60 45.81 -10.25
CA LEU A 363 10.69 45.12 -9.53
C LEU A 363 10.70 43.61 -9.72
N LEU A 364 9.62 42.99 -10.15
CA LEU A 364 9.47 41.54 -10.35
C LEU A 364 9.91 40.70 -9.15
N MET A 365 9.96 41.26 -7.93
CA MET A 365 10.50 40.62 -6.74
C MET A 365 9.81 39.27 -6.42
N LYS A 366 8.47 39.28 -6.45
CA LYS A 366 7.66 38.06 -6.23
C LYS A 366 7.92 37.03 -7.31
N GLY A 367 7.91 37.39 -8.59
CA GLY A 367 8.15 36.48 -9.71
C GLY A 367 9.55 35.82 -9.63
N ARG A 368 10.59 36.65 -9.35
CA ARG A 368 11.98 36.16 -9.16
C ARG A 368 12.10 35.21 -7.99
N SER A 369 11.49 35.54 -6.83
CA SER A 369 11.47 34.69 -5.64
C SER A 369 10.78 33.37 -5.93
N ASP A 370 9.55 33.39 -6.47
CA ASP A 370 8.75 32.20 -6.76
C ASP A 370 9.47 31.28 -7.75
N TYR A 371 10.06 31.83 -8.81
CA TYR A 371 10.84 31.06 -9.79
C TYR A 371 12.10 30.43 -9.18
N LYS A 372 12.82 31.20 -8.35
CA LYS A 372 14.02 30.69 -7.64
C LYS A 372 13.65 29.54 -6.70
N ILE A 373 12.56 29.68 -5.94
CA ILE A 373 12.06 28.63 -5.04
C ILE A 373 11.68 27.36 -5.85
N ALA A 374 10.95 27.50 -6.95
CA ALA A 374 10.59 26.37 -7.79
C ALA A 374 11.82 25.65 -8.36
N ASN A 375 12.86 26.40 -8.77
CA ASN A 375 14.11 25.81 -9.24
C ASN A 375 14.86 25.07 -8.12
N LEU A 376 14.90 25.61 -6.90
CA LEU A 376 15.52 24.94 -5.74
C LEU A 376 14.78 23.67 -5.36
N LYS A 377 13.44 23.65 -5.41
CA LYS A 377 12.63 22.45 -5.18
C LYS A 377 12.99 21.33 -6.17
N LEU A 378 13.20 21.68 -7.44
CA LEU A 378 13.60 20.71 -8.47
C LEU A 378 14.98 20.14 -8.17
N ILE A 379 15.96 20.97 -7.84
CA ILE A 379 17.31 20.54 -7.44
C ILE A 379 17.24 19.61 -6.22
N ASN A 380 16.48 19.98 -5.19
CA ASN A 380 16.32 19.15 -4.00
C ASN A 380 15.71 17.78 -4.34
N ASN A 381 14.70 17.75 -5.21
CA ASN A 381 14.12 16.47 -5.65
C ASN A 381 15.12 15.60 -6.41
N ASP A 382 15.98 16.18 -7.22
CA ASP A 382 17.04 15.43 -7.94
C ASP A 382 18.07 14.86 -6.95
N LEU A 383 18.43 15.60 -5.89
CA LEU A 383 19.28 15.11 -4.81
C LEU A 383 18.61 13.99 -4.01
N ASP A 384 17.32 14.15 -3.67
CA ASP A 384 16.53 13.14 -2.97
C ASP A 384 16.45 11.84 -3.81
N LEU A 385 16.25 11.94 -5.12
CA LEU A 385 16.24 10.80 -6.04
C LEU A 385 17.55 10.02 -5.99
N ILE A 386 18.69 10.72 -6.13
CA ILE A 386 20.03 10.11 -6.06
C ILE A 386 20.22 9.40 -4.71
N GLN A 387 19.87 10.07 -3.61
CA GLN A 387 19.98 9.49 -2.27
C GLN A 387 19.11 8.24 -2.13
N LYS A 388 17.87 8.29 -2.66
CA LYS A 388 16.92 7.17 -2.56
C LYS A 388 17.37 5.97 -3.39
N GLN A 389 17.86 6.20 -4.60
CA GLN A 389 18.45 5.13 -5.44
C GLN A 389 19.62 4.45 -4.74
N ASN A 390 20.51 5.24 -4.12
CA ASN A 390 21.64 4.68 -3.37
C ASN A 390 21.16 3.85 -2.16
N GLN A 391 20.17 4.34 -1.39
CA GLN A 391 19.57 3.59 -0.28
C GLN A 391 18.99 2.25 -0.72
N ILE A 392 18.24 2.22 -1.85
CA ILE A 392 17.67 1.00 -2.39
C ILE A 392 18.79 0.03 -2.83
N ASN A 393 19.80 0.52 -3.54
CA ASN A 393 20.92 -0.31 -3.98
C ASN A 393 21.69 -0.94 -2.80
N LEU A 394 21.93 -0.18 -1.73
CA LEU A 394 22.56 -0.69 -0.50
C LEU A 394 21.69 -1.71 0.20
N LYS A 395 20.38 -1.48 0.26
CA LYS A 395 19.39 -2.40 0.83
C LYS A 395 19.37 -3.74 0.06
N VAL A 396 19.34 -3.70 -1.26
CA VAL A 396 19.41 -4.90 -2.12
C VAL A 396 20.70 -5.68 -1.85
N LYS A 397 21.86 -5.00 -1.84
CA LYS A 397 23.17 -5.62 -1.55
C LYS A 397 23.19 -6.25 -0.15
N SER A 398 22.61 -5.59 0.84
CA SER A 398 22.55 -6.08 2.22
C SER A 398 21.77 -7.39 2.31
N TYR A 399 20.56 -7.46 1.75
CA TYR A 399 19.75 -8.68 1.79
C TYR A 399 20.33 -9.80 0.92
N TYR A 400 20.94 -9.47 -0.22
CA TYR A 400 21.65 -10.45 -1.04
C TYR A 400 22.82 -11.09 -0.27
N ASN A 401 23.65 -10.27 0.40
CA ASN A 401 24.76 -10.78 1.21
C ASN A 401 24.26 -11.61 2.41
N GLU A 402 23.19 -11.16 3.07
CA GLU A 402 22.55 -11.91 4.16
C GLU A 402 22.04 -13.27 3.68
N TYR A 403 21.37 -13.31 2.52
CA TYR A 403 20.91 -14.56 1.91
C TYR A 403 22.08 -15.54 1.66
N GLU A 404 23.17 -15.10 1.04
CA GLU A 404 24.33 -15.92 0.77
C GLU A 404 25.01 -16.47 2.05
N ILE A 405 25.03 -15.66 3.11
CA ILE A 405 25.56 -16.09 4.41
C ILE A 405 24.62 -17.09 5.07
N LEU A 406 23.31 -16.82 5.09
CA LEU A 406 22.30 -17.69 5.69
C LEU A 406 22.26 -19.05 5.00
N LYS A 407 22.41 -19.11 3.68
CA LYS A 407 22.49 -20.36 2.92
C LYS A 407 23.63 -21.26 3.42
N ARG A 408 24.82 -20.68 3.61
CA ARG A 408 25.98 -21.42 4.16
C ARG A 408 25.80 -21.79 5.62
N GLN A 409 25.21 -20.91 6.43
CA GLN A 409 24.93 -21.18 7.85
C GLN A 409 23.91 -22.31 7.99
N LEU A 410 22.91 -22.37 7.12
CA LEU A 410 21.89 -23.40 7.11
C LEU A 410 22.51 -24.80 6.89
N ASP A 411 23.36 -24.93 5.86
CA ASP A 411 24.07 -26.20 5.57
C ASP A 411 24.93 -26.66 6.78
N LEU A 412 25.68 -25.72 7.38
CA LEU A 412 26.49 -26.01 8.58
C LEU A 412 25.62 -26.40 9.78
N GLN A 413 24.52 -25.72 10.00
CA GLN A 413 23.67 -26.01 11.17
C GLN A 413 22.94 -27.34 11.06
N TYR A 414 22.60 -27.79 9.85
CA TYR A 414 22.10 -29.16 9.62
C TYR A 414 23.11 -30.21 10.04
N VAL A 415 24.37 -30.05 9.64
CA VAL A 415 25.43 -30.99 10.04
C VAL A 415 25.67 -30.99 11.56
N ILE A 416 25.67 -29.79 12.17
CA ILE A 416 25.82 -29.64 13.62
C ILE A 416 24.70 -30.37 14.36
N TYR A 417 23.45 -30.14 13.95
CA TYR A 417 22.29 -30.79 14.57
C TYR A 417 22.32 -32.31 14.40
N ASP A 418 22.62 -32.82 13.20
CA ASP A 418 22.72 -34.25 12.94
C ASP A 418 23.83 -34.92 13.80
N ASN A 419 24.99 -34.27 13.93
CA ASN A 419 26.07 -34.74 14.78
C ASN A 419 25.68 -34.79 16.27
N TYR A 420 24.99 -33.77 16.79
CA TYR A 420 24.50 -33.78 18.16
C TYR A 420 23.46 -34.89 18.39
N ASN A 421 22.56 -35.15 17.43
CA ASN A 421 21.61 -36.25 17.50
C ASN A 421 22.33 -37.63 17.55
N LYS A 422 23.39 -37.83 16.75
CA LYS A 422 24.19 -39.01 16.79
C LYS A 422 24.89 -39.19 18.16
N LEU A 423 25.39 -38.08 18.73
CA LEU A 423 26.00 -38.10 20.07
C LEU A 423 24.99 -38.46 21.17
N VAL A 424 23.75 -37.92 21.10
CA VAL A 424 22.68 -38.29 22.05
C VAL A 424 22.39 -39.78 21.99
N LYS A 425 22.16 -40.32 20.78
CA LYS A 425 21.86 -41.75 20.60
C LYS A 425 23.01 -42.66 21.11
N ALA A 426 24.26 -42.29 20.83
CA ALA A 426 25.40 -43.03 21.31
C ALA A 426 25.52 -43.00 22.84
N GLU A 427 25.25 -41.85 23.48
CA GLU A 427 25.31 -41.69 24.93
C GLU A 427 24.15 -42.44 25.64
N GLU A 428 22.94 -42.43 25.06
CA GLU A 428 21.82 -43.24 25.56
C GLU A 428 22.13 -44.74 25.53
N GLN A 429 22.81 -45.21 24.49
CA GLN A 429 23.26 -46.61 24.40
C GLN A 429 24.29 -46.95 25.48
N LYS A 430 25.27 -46.08 25.73
CA LYS A 430 26.22 -46.24 26.84
C LYS A 430 25.54 -46.24 28.21
N LEU A 431 24.53 -45.39 28.41
CA LEU A 431 23.75 -45.36 29.65
C LEU A 431 23.02 -46.68 29.89
N MET A 432 22.45 -47.28 28.83
CA MET A 432 21.81 -48.63 28.92
C MET A 432 22.80 -49.71 29.27
N ASN A 433 24.06 -49.64 28.81
CA ASN A 433 25.13 -50.56 29.14
C ASN A 433 25.78 -50.31 30.51
N GLY A 434 25.35 -49.25 31.23
CA GLY A 434 25.96 -48.87 32.52
C GLY A 434 27.31 -48.13 32.41
N GLU A 435 27.68 -47.70 31.18
CA GLU A 435 28.98 -47.04 30.90
C GLU A 435 28.87 -45.48 30.92
N SER A 436 27.70 -44.94 31.19
CA SER A 436 27.45 -43.48 31.24
C SER A 436 26.48 -43.11 32.36
N SER A 437 26.36 -41.82 32.65
CA SER A 437 25.43 -41.27 33.63
C SER A 437 24.28 -40.51 32.98
N LEU A 438 23.16 -40.38 33.71
CA LEU A 438 22.01 -39.61 33.31
C LEU A 438 22.38 -38.13 33.04
N PHE A 439 23.28 -37.58 33.84
CA PHE A 439 23.80 -36.20 33.68
C PHE A 439 24.43 -35.97 32.30
N ILE A 440 25.27 -36.93 31.82
CA ILE A 440 25.90 -36.79 30.49
C ILE A 440 24.87 -36.87 29.39
N VAL A 441 23.89 -37.77 29.47
CA VAL A 441 22.80 -37.89 28.50
C VAL A 441 21.99 -36.59 28.45
N ASN A 442 21.58 -36.05 29.62
CA ASN A 442 20.86 -34.76 29.72
C ASN A 442 21.67 -33.61 29.10
N SER A 443 22.96 -33.53 29.38
CA SER A 443 23.85 -32.54 28.80
C SER A 443 23.93 -32.61 27.27
N ARG A 444 24.00 -33.85 26.69
CA ARG A 444 24.01 -34.05 25.24
C ARG A 444 22.67 -33.65 24.62
N GLN A 445 21.54 -34.01 25.25
CA GLN A 445 20.21 -33.66 24.80
C GLN A 445 20.00 -32.14 24.78
N MET A 446 20.46 -31.42 25.80
CA MET A 446 20.37 -29.96 25.84
C MET A 446 21.14 -29.34 24.67
N LYS A 447 22.35 -29.82 24.36
CA LYS A 447 23.14 -29.36 23.21
C LYS A 447 22.46 -29.68 21.88
N ALA A 448 21.81 -30.82 21.74
CA ALA A 448 21.04 -31.18 20.56
C ALA A 448 19.81 -30.29 20.40
N LEU A 449 19.11 -30.01 21.50
CA LEU A 449 17.98 -29.06 21.50
C LEU A 449 18.42 -27.64 21.10
N ASP A 450 19.50 -27.13 21.70
CA ASP A 450 20.04 -25.81 21.35
C ASP A 450 20.44 -25.73 19.86
N ALA A 451 20.99 -26.81 19.31
CA ALA A 451 21.32 -26.90 17.89
C ALA A 451 20.06 -26.90 17.00
N LEU A 452 19.00 -27.61 17.43
CA LEU A 452 17.70 -27.64 16.72
C LEU A 452 16.98 -26.30 16.78
N GLU A 453 16.94 -25.64 17.96
CA GLU A 453 16.39 -24.30 18.11
C GLU A 453 17.09 -23.31 17.17
N LYS A 454 18.42 -23.35 17.07
CA LYS A 454 19.18 -22.52 16.11
C LYS A 454 18.84 -22.86 14.66
N LEU A 455 18.68 -24.15 14.33
CA LEU A 455 18.32 -24.58 12.98
C LEU A 455 16.96 -24.01 12.57
N ILE A 456 15.93 -24.13 13.42
CA ILE A 456 14.59 -23.60 13.18
C ILE A 456 14.64 -22.07 12.98
N ASN A 457 15.39 -21.38 13.83
CA ASN A 457 15.56 -19.91 13.72
C ASN A 457 16.25 -19.51 12.40
N ILE A 458 17.29 -20.22 11.97
CA ILE A 458 17.99 -19.94 10.70
C ILE A 458 17.08 -20.24 9.52
N GLN A 459 16.27 -21.31 9.55
CA GLN A 459 15.31 -21.66 8.51
C GLN A 459 14.28 -20.54 8.31
N ALA A 460 13.64 -20.09 9.38
CA ALA A 460 12.67 -18.99 9.32
C ALA A 460 13.33 -17.70 8.80
N LYS A 461 14.55 -17.39 9.25
CA LYS A 461 15.30 -16.22 8.79
C LYS A 461 15.68 -16.32 7.31
N TYR A 462 16.04 -17.49 6.83
CA TYR A 462 16.39 -17.75 5.43
C TYR A 462 15.20 -17.47 4.50
N PHE A 463 14.03 -18.03 4.80
CA PHE A 463 12.83 -17.79 4.01
C PHE A 463 12.43 -16.32 4.04
N LYS A 464 12.43 -15.69 5.21
CA LYS A 464 12.15 -14.26 5.35
C LYS A 464 13.10 -13.42 4.47
N THR A 465 14.38 -13.78 4.40
CA THR A 465 15.37 -13.04 3.59
C THR A 465 15.13 -13.20 2.09
N ILE A 466 14.63 -14.35 1.62
CA ILE A 466 14.20 -14.53 0.22
C ILE A 466 13.14 -13.48 -0.17
N TYR A 467 12.13 -13.30 0.64
CA TYR A 467 11.09 -12.30 0.41
C TYR A 467 11.60 -10.86 0.63
N ALA A 468 12.53 -10.65 1.57
CA ALA A 468 13.16 -9.35 1.78
C ALA A 468 13.97 -8.88 0.56
N ILE A 469 14.57 -9.79 -0.21
CA ILE A 469 15.19 -9.46 -1.50
C ILE A 469 14.12 -8.96 -2.48
N GLN A 470 12.99 -9.66 -2.63
CA GLN A 470 11.90 -9.26 -3.52
C GLN A 470 11.31 -7.90 -3.08
N TRP A 471 11.11 -7.72 -1.78
CA TRP A 471 10.69 -6.44 -1.21
C TRP A 471 11.66 -5.30 -1.51
N SER A 472 12.96 -5.56 -1.40
CA SER A 472 14.00 -4.54 -1.62
C SER A 472 14.08 -4.01 -3.04
N VAL A 473 13.61 -4.79 -4.03
CA VAL A 473 13.47 -4.37 -5.43
C VAL A 473 12.06 -3.90 -5.78
N GLY A 474 11.10 -3.92 -4.81
CA GLY A 474 9.73 -3.47 -5.01
C GLY A 474 8.85 -4.43 -5.81
N SER A 475 9.12 -5.74 -5.75
CA SER A 475 8.43 -6.75 -6.58
C SER A 475 7.39 -7.58 -5.84
N LEU A 476 7.17 -7.39 -4.54
CA LEU A 476 6.06 -8.03 -3.81
C LEU A 476 4.73 -7.38 -4.22
N LYS A 477 3.82 -8.18 -4.82
CA LYS A 477 2.52 -7.72 -5.33
C LYS A 477 1.40 -8.66 -4.93
#